data_e668cc152453e57727f77056f9d56a50
#
_entry.id   e668cc152453e57727f77056f9d56a50
#
_cell.length_a   1.000
_cell.length_b   1.000
_cell.length_c   1.000
_cell.angle_alpha   90.00
_cell.angle_beta   90.00
_cell.angle_gamma   90.00
#
_symmetry.space_group_name_H-M   'P 1'
#
loop_
_entity.id
_entity.type
_entity.pdbx_description
1 polymer ?
#
loop_
_entity_poly.entity_id
_entity_poly.type
_entity_poly.pdbx_seq_one_letter_code
_entity_poly.pdbx_strand_id
1 'polypeptide(L)'
;LHRELLAQAREGSHRFLRLIDEAVSGQGWEVSYHRDSAEERLKSAKRNGKALFHMYDPYHDNALTYRLVYYMPFWQIEKSAKRWEWDVAQAQFDPSEIDKAEARQFHRFWSQRLFGEAVADVTKEGFVYVPLQGRLLDHRSFQAMSPAEMVLATVEQEPDLPIVLTFHPKETYTADEMTTLDEEICAAYPRVVIGEQDWLTYLAECDYLVTQNSSAALAAMFFRKPSVLFGQIDFHHICGNVYDVGAEEAYRQVKAGGQKFKAYLKWFLQDNTINAGKDDVHQQILD
;
A
#
# COMPACT_ATOMS: atom_id res chain seq x y z
N LEU A 1 -1.21 -20.78 8.09
CA LEU A 1 -1.70 -19.67 8.93
C LEU A 1 -0.92 -19.59 10.23
N HIS A 2 -0.62 -18.38 10.76
CA HIS A 2 -0.09 -18.24 12.11
C HIS A 2 -1.15 -18.67 13.16
N ARG A 3 -0.73 -18.86 14.42
CA ARG A 3 -1.54 -19.53 15.45
C ARG A 3 -2.94 -18.90 15.63
N GLU A 4 -3.01 -17.60 15.75
CA GLU A 4 -4.24 -16.86 16.00
C GLU A 4 -5.19 -16.92 14.79
N LEU A 5 -4.67 -16.62 13.60
CA LEU A 5 -5.45 -16.69 12.36
C LEU A 5 -5.95 -18.13 12.07
N LEU A 6 -5.17 -19.15 12.43
CA LEU A 6 -5.60 -20.55 12.31
C LEU A 6 -6.77 -20.85 13.22
N ALA A 7 -6.77 -20.36 14.47
CA ALA A 7 -7.90 -20.49 15.37
C ALA A 7 -9.16 -19.83 14.80
N GLN A 8 -9.04 -18.57 14.38
CA GLN A 8 -10.13 -17.82 13.76
C GLN A 8 -10.69 -18.51 12.49
N ALA A 9 -9.80 -19.09 11.67
CA ALA A 9 -10.22 -19.81 10.47
C ALA A 9 -11.05 -21.06 10.82
N ARG A 10 -10.59 -21.84 11.80
CA ARG A 10 -11.29 -23.06 12.26
C ARG A 10 -12.62 -22.78 12.95
N GLU A 11 -12.72 -21.66 13.63
CA GLU A 11 -13.95 -21.19 14.28
C GLU A 11 -14.91 -20.49 13.30
N GLY A 12 -14.47 -20.22 12.06
CA GLY A 12 -15.24 -19.46 11.08
C GLY A 12 -15.41 -17.96 11.42
N SER A 13 -14.65 -17.46 12.41
CA SER A 13 -14.74 -16.05 12.85
C SER A 13 -13.98 -15.09 11.91
N HIS A 14 -13.02 -15.58 11.14
CA HIS A 14 -12.34 -14.77 10.13
C HIS A 14 -13.16 -14.71 8.84
N ARG A 15 -13.88 -13.60 8.62
CA ARG A 15 -14.85 -13.45 7.52
C ARG A 15 -14.32 -13.85 6.14
N PHE A 16 -13.15 -13.36 5.73
CA PHE A 16 -12.65 -13.64 4.38
C PHE A 16 -12.29 -15.11 4.16
N LEU A 17 -11.68 -15.79 5.16
CA LEU A 17 -11.38 -17.21 5.07
C LEU A 17 -12.66 -18.06 5.05
N ARG A 18 -13.69 -17.66 5.79
CA ARG A 18 -15.00 -18.29 5.73
C ARG A 18 -15.65 -18.14 4.36
N LEU A 19 -15.57 -16.97 3.73
CA LEU A 19 -16.08 -16.75 2.38
C LEU A 19 -15.32 -17.57 1.33
N ILE A 20 -14.01 -17.76 1.48
CA ILE A 20 -13.23 -18.68 0.63
C ILE A 20 -13.73 -20.12 0.82
N ASP A 21 -13.90 -20.55 2.06
CA ASP A 21 -14.41 -21.91 2.37
C ASP A 21 -15.79 -22.14 1.75
N GLU A 22 -16.73 -21.20 1.95
CA GLU A 22 -18.08 -21.25 1.38
C GLU A 22 -18.04 -21.32 -0.16
N ALA A 23 -17.22 -20.48 -0.80
CA ALA A 23 -17.10 -20.40 -2.26
C ALA A 23 -16.57 -21.72 -2.86
N VAL A 24 -15.46 -22.25 -2.33
CA VAL A 24 -14.84 -23.46 -2.89
C VAL A 24 -15.56 -24.74 -2.50
N SER A 25 -16.17 -24.80 -1.31
CA SER A 25 -17.02 -25.92 -0.87
C SER A 25 -18.27 -26.02 -1.74
N GLY A 26 -18.82 -24.88 -2.20
CA GLY A 26 -19.91 -24.83 -3.17
C GLY A 26 -19.56 -25.45 -4.53
N GLN A 27 -18.26 -25.58 -4.85
CA GLN A 27 -17.75 -26.26 -6.05
C GLN A 27 -17.38 -27.75 -5.78
N GLY A 28 -17.66 -28.28 -4.59
CA GLY A 28 -17.35 -29.65 -4.21
C GLY A 28 -15.92 -29.88 -3.72
N TRP A 29 -15.21 -28.82 -3.35
CA TRP A 29 -13.86 -28.89 -2.81
C TRP A 29 -13.91 -28.89 -1.27
N GLU A 30 -12.95 -29.57 -0.63
CA GLU A 30 -12.77 -29.56 0.82
C GLU A 30 -11.62 -28.60 1.19
N VAL A 31 -11.88 -27.74 2.20
CA VAL A 31 -10.88 -26.82 2.73
C VAL A 31 -10.24 -27.38 3.99
N SER A 32 -8.92 -27.39 4.05
CA SER A 32 -8.16 -27.76 5.24
C SER A 32 -7.22 -26.64 5.68
N TYR A 33 -7.23 -26.33 6.98
CA TYR A 33 -6.42 -25.27 7.55
C TYR A 33 -5.19 -25.83 8.27
N HIS A 34 -4.01 -25.36 7.88
CA HIS A 34 -2.73 -25.81 8.40
C HIS A 34 -1.98 -24.68 9.13
N ARG A 35 -1.23 -25.05 10.19
CA ARG A 35 -0.33 -24.12 10.86
C ARG A 35 0.82 -23.79 9.92
N ASP A 36 1.21 -22.50 9.86
CA ASP A 36 2.33 -22.08 9.05
C ASP A 36 3.66 -22.63 9.61
N SER A 37 4.38 -23.30 8.74
CA SER A 37 5.76 -23.73 8.93
C SER A 37 6.40 -24.02 7.57
N ALA A 38 7.73 -23.97 7.49
CA ALA A 38 8.46 -24.32 6.25
C ALA A 38 8.13 -25.74 5.80
N GLU A 39 7.99 -26.70 6.73
CA GLU A 39 7.63 -28.08 6.44
C GLU A 39 6.23 -28.20 5.83
N GLU A 40 5.23 -27.51 6.40
CA GLU A 40 3.86 -27.53 5.88
C GLU A 40 3.74 -26.88 4.50
N ARG A 41 4.49 -25.83 4.26
CA ARG A 41 4.57 -25.19 2.93
C ARG A 41 5.16 -26.13 1.88
N LEU A 42 6.22 -26.87 2.21
CA LEU A 42 6.79 -27.89 1.33
C LEU A 42 5.85 -29.10 1.13
N LYS A 43 5.15 -29.53 2.18
CA LYS A 43 4.14 -30.61 2.09
C LYS A 43 2.97 -30.23 1.17
N SER A 44 2.61 -28.97 1.07
CA SER A 44 1.52 -28.51 0.21
C SER A 44 1.75 -28.87 -1.26
N ALA A 45 2.99 -28.86 -1.74
CA ALA A 45 3.34 -29.26 -3.11
C ALA A 45 3.04 -30.71 -3.47
N LYS A 46 2.87 -31.59 -2.43
CA LYS A 46 2.57 -33.00 -2.61
C LYS A 46 1.08 -33.34 -2.40
N ARG A 47 0.26 -32.35 -2.02
CA ARG A 47 -1.17 -32.51 -1.85
C ARG A 47 -1.89 -32.34 -3.18
N ASN A 48 -2.98 -33.09 -3.35
CA ASN A 48 -3.89 -32.83 -4.47
C ASN A 48 -4.67 -31.53 -4.19
N GLY A 49 -4.85 -30.70 -5.22
CA GLY A 49 -5.60 -29.45 -5.12
C GLY A 49 -4.70 -28.21 -5.05
N LYS A 50 -5.30 -27.10 -4.70
CA LYS A 50 -4.63 -25.80 -4.60
C LYS A 50 -4.23 -25.47 -3.18
N ALA A 51 -3.12 -24.76 -3.01
CA ALA A 51 -2.70 -24.22 -1.72
C ALA A 51 -2.84 -22.69 -1.71
N LEU A 52 -3.25 -22.13 -0.57
CA LEU A 52 -3.39 -20.69 -0.41
C LEU A 52 -2.55 -20.21 0.78
N PHE A 53 -1.55 -19.38 0.53
CA PHE A 53 -0.63 -18.87 1.53
C PHE A 53 -1.01 -17.45 1.97
N HIS A 54 -0.89 -17.15 3.25
CA HIS A 54 -1.11 -15.81 3.76
C HIS A 54 0.18 -15.00 3.71
N MET A 55 0.28 -14.07 2.75
CA MET A 55 1.40 -13.10 2.62
C MET A 55 2.78 -13.72 2.29
N TYR A 56 2.84 -14.99 1.89
CA TYR A 56 4.07 -15.64 1.43
C TYR A 56 3.99 -15.94 -0.06
N ASP A 57 5.13 -15.92 -0.74
CA ASP A 57 5.21 -16.36 -2.13
C ASP A 57 4.77 -17.82 -2.26
N PRO A 58 4.05 -18.16 -3.32
CA PRO A 58 3.73 -19.54 -3.66
C PRO A 58 5.00 -20.38 -3.88
N TYR A 59 5.02 -21.56 -3.29
CA TYR A 59 6.15 -22.49 -3.39
C TYR A 59 6.08 -23.46 -4.57
N HIS A 60 4.95 -23.49 -5.29
CA HIS A 60 4.69 -24.38 -6.42
C HIS A 60 3.53 -23.84 -7.28
N ASP A 61 3.41 -24.35 -8.51
CA ASP A 61 2.46 -23.82 -9.53
C ASP A 61 0.97 -23.93 -9.13
N ASN A 62 0.63 -24.86 -8.24
CA ASN A 62 -0.74 -25.01 -7.71
C ASN A 62 -1.01 -24.16 -6.45
N ALA A 63 -0.15 -23.21 -6.16
CA ALA A 63 -0.30 -22.33 -5.01
C ALA A 63 -0.57 -20.89 -5.41
N LEU A 64 -1.33 -20.21 -4.56
CA LEU A 64 -1.59 -18.77 -4.61
C LEU A 64 -1.28 -18.15 -3.26
N THR A 65 -1.18 -16.86 -3.21
CA THR A 65 -1.10 -16.08 -1.96
C THR A 65 -2.32 -15.19 -1.82
N TYR A 66 -2.73 -14.90 -0.59
CA TYR A 66 -3.78 -13.91 -0.34
C TYR A 66 -3.35 -12.88 0.67
N ARG A 67 -3.86 -11.67 0.53
CA ARG A 67 -3.50 -10.55 1.38
C ARG A 67 -4.61 -9.50 1.44
N LEU A 68 -4.74 -8.84 2.60
CA LEU A 68 -5.53 -7.63 2.73
C LEU A 68 -4.94 -6.50 1.87
N VAL A 69 -5.80 -5.85 1.08
CA VAL A 69 -5.44 -4.68 0.26
C VAL A 69 -5.67 -3.41 1.08
N TYR A 70 -4.74 -3.12 1.97
CA TYR A 70 -4.65 -1.95 2.86
C TYR A 70 -5.84 -1.78 3.82
N TYR A 71 -7.07 -1.80 3.33
CA TYR A 71 -8.28 -1.52 4.10
C TYR A 71 -9.30 -2.65 3.99
N MET A 72 -9.92 -3.02 5.12
CA MET A 72 -11.09 -3.89 5.08
C MET A 72 -12.23 -3.18 4.30
N PRO A 73 -12.97 -3.89 3.46
CA PRO A 73 -13.01 -5.34 3.24
C PRO A 73 -12.29 -5.81 1.96
N PHE A 74 -11.28 -5.11 1.47
CA PHE A 74 -10.61 -5.37 0.19
C PHE A 74 -9.50 -6.41 0.32
N TRP A 75 -9.55 -7.45 -0.50
CA TRP A 75 -8.61 -8.56 -0.49
C TRP A 75 -8.10 -8.86 -1.89
N GLN A 76 -6.96 -9.56 -1.96
CA GLN A 76 -6.41 -10.05 -3.21
C GLN A 76 -5.94 -11.49 -3.05
N ILE A 77 -6.11 -12.29 -4.11
CA ILE A 77 -5.57 -13.64 -4.27
C ILE A 77 -4.69 -13.60 -5.51
N GLU A 78 -3.39 -13.87 -5.36
CA GLU A 78 -2.39 -13.60 -6.38
C GLU A 78 -1.36 -14.72 -6.53
N LYS A 79 -0.62 -14.70 -7.64
CA LYS A 79 0.45 -15.64 -7.93
C LYS A 79 1.78 -15.27 -7.29
N SER A 80 1.92 -14.07 -6.76
CA SER A 80 3.12 -13.56 -6.09
C SER A 80 2.75 -12.78 -4.84
N ALA A 81 3.56 -12.86 -3.77
CA ALA A 81 3.43 -12.02 -2.59
C ALA A 81 3.98 -10.60 -2.80
N LYS A 82 4.70 -10.37 -3.89
CA LYS A 82 5.23 -9.07 -4.26
C LYS A 82 4.14 -8.24 -4.92
N ARG A 83 3.70 -7.18 -4.25
CA ARG A 83 2.56 -6.37 -4.67
C ARG A 83 2.72 -5.76 -6.08
N TRP A 84 3.94 -5.42 -6.47
CA TRP A 84 4.24 -4.87 -7.80
C TRP A 84 4.19 -5.89 -8.94
N GLU A 85 4.04 -7.19 -8.61
CA GLU A 85 3.81 -8.27 -9.57
C GLU A 85 2.33 -8.66 -9.67
N TRP A 86 1.45 -8.06 -8.88
CA TRP A 86 0.02 -8.33 -8.91
C TRP A 86 -0.64 -7.90 -10.22
N ASP A 87 -1.71 -8.58 -10.59
CA ASP A 87 -2.41 -8.29 -11.84
C ASP A 87 -2.83 -6.81 -11.92
N VAL A 88 -3.32 -6.23 -10.83
CA VAL A 88 -3.65 -4.81 -10.77
C VAL A 88 -2.45 -3.89 -10.97
N ALA A 89 -1.25 -4.27 -10.50
CA ALA A 89 -0.03 -3.47 -10.69
C ALA A 89 0.43 -3.46 -12.16
N GLN A 90 0.11 -4.51 -12.91
CA GLN A 90 0.45 -4.65 -14.34
C GLN A 90 -0.66 -4.13 -15.27
N ALA A 91 -1.85 -3.87 -14.73
CA ALA A 91 -2.98 -3.37 -15.50
C ALA A 91 -2.79 -1.90 -15.89
N GLN A 92 -3.46 -1.47 -16.94
CA GLN A 92 -3.49 -0.06 -17.34
C GLN A 92 -4.71 0.63 -16.70
N PHE A 93 -4.46 1.77 -16.08
CA PHE A 93 -5.52 2.61 -15.56
C PHE A 93 -5.94 3.65 -16.61
N ASP A 94 -7.17 3.55 -17.10
CA ASP A 94 -7.80 4.58 -17.94
C ASP A 94 -8.94 5.26 -17.15
N PRO A 95 -8.77 6.52 -16.74
CA PRO A 95 -9.82 7.24 -16.03
C PRO A 95 -11.08 7.53 -16.88
N SER A 96 -11.02 7.39 -18.20
CA SER A 96 -12.17 7.59 -19.09
C SER A 96 -13.18 6.45 -19.02
N GLU A 97 -12.74 5.25 -18.62
CA GLU A 97 -13.59 4.07 -18.45
C GLU A 97 -14.34 4.06 -17.11
N ILE A 98 -13.99 4.95 -16.19
CA ILE A 98 -14.56 4.97 -14.84
C ILE A 98 -15.73 5.96 -14.77
N ASP A 99 -16.91 5.49 -14.36
CA ASP A 99 -18.05 6.37 -14.13
C ASP A 99 -17.75 7.41 -13.04
N LYS A 100 -17.91 8.68 -13.41
CA LYS A 100 -17.56 9.81 -12.54
C LYS A 100 -18.48 9.95 -11.31
N ALA A 101 -19.74 9.52 -11.41
CA ALA A 101 -20.69 9.59 -10.31
C ALA A 101 -20.40 8.51 -9.28
N GLU A 102 -20.17 7.27 -9.74
CA GLU A 102 -19.75 6.16 -8.89
C GLU A 102 -18.41 6.44 -8.22
N ALA A 103 -17.41 6.96 -8.96
CA ALA A 103 -16.12 7.33 -8.39
C ALA A 103 -16.23 8.39 -7.27
N ARG A 104 -17.11 9.40 -7.45
CA ARG A 104 -17.38 10.40 -6.41
C ARG A 104 -18.07 9.79 -5.19
N GLN A 105 -19.04 8.90 -5.41
CA GLN A 105 -19.77 8.22 -4.33
C GLN A 105 -18.83 7.30 -3.55
N PHE A 106 -18.02 6.49 -4.23
CA PHE A 106 -17.01 5.62 -3.64
C PHE A 106 -16.03 6.42 -2.79
N HIS A 107 -15.41 7.45 -3.36
CA HIS A 107 -14.46 8.29 -2.65
C HIS A 107 -15.06 8.92 -1.41
N ARG A 108 -16.25 9.55 -1.51
CA ARG A 108 -16.92 10.19 -0.36
C ARG A 108 -17.20 9.19 0.76
N PHE A 109 -17.76 8.02 0.42
CA PHE A 109 -18.07 6.99 1.40
C PHE A 109 -16.82 6.49 2.13
N TRP A 110 -15.78 6.12 1.37
CA TRP A 110 -14.58 5.54 1.95
C TRP A 110 -13.69 6.58 2.65
N SER A 111 -13.60 7.81 2.16
CA SER A 111 -12.90 8.89 2.87
C SER A 111 -13.48 9.08 4.27
N GLN A 112 -14.80 9.23 4.37
CA GLN A 112 -15.48 9.40 5.67
C GLN A 112 -15.32 8.18 6.56
N ARG A 113 -15.46 6.97 6.01
CA ARG A 113 -15.35 5.72 6.76
C ARG A 113 -13.95 5.44 7.31
N LEU A 114 -12.90 5.79 6.56
CA LEU A 114 -11.51 5.48 6.91
C LEU A 114 -10.85 6.58 7.74
N PHE A 115 -11.18 7.82 7.47
CA PHE A 115 -10.46 8.98 7.99
C PHE A 115 -11.35 9.99 8.73
N GLY A 116 -12.66 9.79 8.73
CA GLY A 116 -13.60 10.65 9.47
C GLY A 116 -13.46 12.12 9.10
N GLU A 117 -13.35 12.98 10.11
CA GLU A 117 -13.24 14.43 9.93
C GLU A 117 -11.88 14.88 9.36
N ALA A 118 -10.83 14.06 9.44
CA ALA A 118 -9.50 14.44 8.94
C ALA A 118 -9.47 14.76 7.44
N VAL A 119 -10.43 14.26 6.64
CA VAL A 119 -10.53 14.55 5.21
C VAL A 119 -11.41 15.77 4.89
N ALA A 120 -12.00 16.43 5.88
CA ALA A 120 -12.89 17.58 5.68
C ALA A 120 -12.08 18.85 5.34
N ASP A 121 -10.98 19.09 6.08
CA ASP A 121 -10.20 20.32 6.04
C ASP A 121 -8.83 20.07 5.38
N VAL A 122 -8.84 19.69 4.10
CA VAL A 122 -7.63 19.46 3.32
C VAL A 122 -7.13 20.78 2.73
N THR A 123 -5.93 21.20 3.14
CA THR A 123 -5.27 22.45 2.69
C THR A 123 -3.94 22.15 1.98
N LYS A 124 -3.22 23.18 1.62
CA LYS A 124 -1.82 23.15 1.16
C LYS A 124 -1.08 24.26 1.88
N GLU A 125 -0.26 23.86 2.86
CA GLU A 125 0.46 24.80 3.73
C GLU A 125 1.91 25.02 3.29
N GLY A 126 2.27 24.55 2.07
CA GLY A 126 3.58 24.83 1.47
C GLY A 126 4.71 23.97 2.05
N PHE A 127 4.48 22.68 2.25
CA PHE A 127 5.52 21.74 2.65
C PHE A 127 5.34 20.34 2.02
N VAL A 128 6.45 19.60 1.97
CA VAL A 128 6.48 18.18 1.56
C VAL A 128 6.43 17.30 2.79
N TYR A 129 5.56 16.30 2.80
CA TYR A 129 5.46 15.33 3.88
C TYR A 129 6.16 14.01 3.53
N VAL A 130 7.04 13.55 4.42
CA VAL A 130 7.85 12.32 4.24
C VAL A 130 7.67 11.39 5.45
N PRO A 131 6.67 10.50 5.44
CA PRO A 131 6.56 9.45 6.45
C PRO A 131 7.65 8.41 6.22
N LEU A 132 8.63 8.38 7.12
CA LEU A 132 9.76 7.44 7.07
C LEU A 132 9.30 6.02 7.37
N GLN A 133 9.93 5.07 6.71
CA GLN A 133 9.86 3.64 7.02
C GLN A 133 11.18 3.24 7.69
N GLY A 134 11.18 2.18 8.49
CA GLY A 134 12.40 1.69 9.13
C GLY A 134 13.50 1.27 8.16
N ARG A 135 14.70 1.01 8.66
CA ARG A 135 15.88 0.62 7.90
C ARG A 135 16.33 1.76 6.98
N LEU A 136 16.60 2.91 7.58
CA LEU A 136 16.87 4.16 6.84
C LEU A 136 18.06 4.08 5.90
N LEU A 137 19.08 3.28 6.24
CA LEU A 137 20.30 3.15 5.47
C LEU A 137 20.30 1.96 4.50
N ASP A 138 19.27 1.09 4.57
CA ASP A 138 19.20 -0.09 3.71
C ASP A 138 18.58 0.25 2.34
N HIS A 139 19.24 -0.19 1.27
CA HIS A 139 18.71 -0.21 -0.08
C HIS A 139 18.19 -1.61 -0.41
N ARG A 140 16.87 -1.80 -0.38
CA ARG A 140 16.21 -3.08 -0.68
C ARG A 140 15.90 -3.19 -2.18
N SER A 141 15.79 -4.41 -2.70
CA SER A 141 15.65 -4.69 -4.15
C SER A 141 14.46 -4.03 -4.85
N PHE A 142 13.41 -3.67 -4.11
CA PHE A 142 12.23 -3.00 -4.66
C PHE A 142 12.30 -1.46 -4.55
N GLN A 143 13.37 -0.91 -4.01
CA GLN A 143 13.58 0.52 -3.81
C GLN A 143 14.52 1.07 -4.90
N ALA A 144 14.33 2.32 -5.29
CA ALA A 144 15.26 3.04 -6.16
C ALA A 144 16.54 3.44 -5.39
N MET A 145 16.40 3.69 -4.09
CA MET A 145 17.48 4.06 -3.17
C MET A 145 17.02 3.86 -1.72
N SER A 146 17.92 3.98 -0.74
CA SER A 146 17.58 3.89 0.68
C SER A 146 16.65 5.02 1.13
N PRO A 147 15.94 4.90 2.28
CA PRO A 147 15.12 5.99 2.79
C PRO A 147 15.89 7.27 3.11
N ALA A 148 17.13 7.20 3.58
CA ALA A 148 17.97 8.39 3.81
C ALA A 148 18.33 9.08 2.49
N GLU A 149 18.75 8.32 1.47
CA GLU A 149 19.00 8.84 0.13
C GLU A 149 17.72 9.43 -0.50
N MET A 150 16.54 8.84 -0.24
CA MET A 150 15.24 9.41 -0.66
C MET A 150 15.02 10.81 -0.08
N VAL A 151 15.35 11.04 1.20
CA VAL A 151 15.25 12.37 1.81
C VAL A 151 16.19 13.35 1.11
N LEU A 152 17.45 12.96 0.86
CA LEU A 152 18.42 13.80 0.13
C LEU A 152 17.97 14.12 -1.30
N ALA A 153 17.47 13.13 -2.03
CA ALA A 153 16.88 13.34 -3.36
C ALA A 153 15.66 14.28 -3.30
N THR A 154 14.85 14.22 -2.23
CA THR A 154 13.75 15.16 -2.01
C THR A 154 14.27 16.57 -1.78
N VAL A 155 15.35 16.72 -1.02
CA VAL A 155 16.03 18.01 -0.79
C VAL A 155 16.51 18.64 -2.11
N GLU A 156 17.07 17.83 -3.01
CA GLU A 156 17.54 18.30 -4.33
C GLU A 156 16.38 18.73 -5.25
N GLN A 157 15.29 17.98 -5.25
CA GLN A 157 14.12 18.23 -6.11
C GLN A 157 13.20 19.34 -5.60
N GLU A 158 13.29 19.67 -4.31
CA GLU A 158 12.53 20.73 -3.63
C GLU A 158 13.47 21.72 -2.93
N PRO A 159 14.03 22.69 -3.66
CA PRO A 159 14.98 23.64 -3.08
C PRO A 159 14.35 24.60 -2.06
N ASP A 160 13.07 24.92 -2.20
CA ASP A 160 12.42 26.01 -1.49
C ASP A 160 11.47 25.56 -0.36
N LEU A 161 10.80 24.40 -0.52
CA LEU A 161 9.80 23.97 0.44
C LEU A 161 10.42 23.30 1.68
N PRO A 162 9.83 23.53 2.88
CA PRO A 162 10.09 22.69 4.04
C PRO A 162 9.75 21.23 3.77
N ILE A 163 10.55 20.34 4.36
CA ILE A 163 10.35 18.90 4.28
C ILE A 163 10.12 18.37 5.69
N VAL A 164 8.93 17.86 5.95
CA VAL A 164 8.55 17.36 7.27
C VAL A 164 8.64 15.85 7.29
N LEU A 165 9.53 15.32 8.12
CA LEU A 165 9.74 13.89 8.33
C LEU A 165 8.94 13.41 9.54
N THR A 166 8.35 12.21 9.49
CA THR A 166 7.84 11.54 10.70
C THR A 166 8.32 10.11 10.78
N PHE A 167 8.57 9.64 11.98
CA PHE A 167 8.94 8.26 12.24
C PHE A 167 7.72 7.33 12.18
N HIS A 168 7.94 6.12 11.70
CA HIS A 168 6.89 5.10 11.73
C HIS A 168 6.73 4.53 13.15
N PRO A 169 5.52 4.54 13.76
CA PRO A 169 5.34 4.23 15.18
C PRO A 169 5.64 2.78 15.56
N LYS A 170 5.75 1.89 14.59
CA LYS A 170 6.04 0.46 14.81
C LYS A 170 7.47 0.06 14.41
N GLU A 171 8.27 1.00 13.92
CA GLU A 171 9.65 0.74 13.52
C GLU A 171 10.61 1.13 14.65
N THR A 172 11.78 0.49 14.64
CA THR A 172 12.89 0.82 15.54
C THR A 172 14.03 1.35 14.70
N TYR A 173 14.66 2.41 15.12
CA TYR A 173 15.76 3.06 14.43
C TYR A 173 17.05 2.86 15.21
N THR A 174 18.13 2.53 14.50
CA THR A 174 19.46 2.35 15.13
C THR A 174 20.11 3.69 15.45
N ALA A 175 21.16 3.68 16.27
CA ALA A 175 21.92 4.90 16.56
C ALA A 175 22.54 5.50 15.29
N ASP A 176 23.06 4.67 14.39
CA ASP A 176 23.67 5.11 13.13
C ASP A 176 22.62 5.76 12.21
N GLU A 177 21.41 5.18 12.12
CA GLU A 177 20.31 5.77 11.37
C GLU A 177 19.89 7.14 11.93
N MET A 178 19.83 7.27 13.25
CA MET A 178 19.51 8.55 13.91
C MET A 178 20.62 9.58 13.72
N THR A 179 21.89 9.18 13.84
CA THR A 179 23.02 10.07 13.58
C THR A 179 23.02 10.58 12.14
N THR A 180 22.82 9.70 11.16
CA THR A 180 22.70 10.11 9.75
C THR A 180 21.56 11.10 9.55
N LEU A 181 20.41 10.84 10.15
CA LEU A 181 19.25 11.73 9.99
C LEU A 181 19.49 13.09 10.65
N ASP A 182 19.97 13.11 11.90
CA ASP A 182 20.10 14.34 12.66
C ASP A 182 21.33 15.17 12.24
N GLU A 183 22.51 14.54 12.12
CA GLU A 183 23.78 15.23 11.90
C GLU A 183 24.09 15.45 10.43
N GLU A 184 23.79 14.50 9.55
CA GLU A 184 24.14 14.59 8.14
C GLU A 184 23.01 15.20 7.29
N ILE A 185 21.74 15.03 7.69
CA ILE A 185 20.59 15.51 6.92
C ILE A 185 19.98 16.75 7.57
N CYS A 186 19.41 16.66 8.78
CA CYS A 186 18.70 17.79 9.38
C CYS A 186 19.64 18.96 9.71
N ALA A 187 20.86 18.71 10.20
CA ALA A 187 21.83 19.76 10.47
C ALA A 187 22.34 20.43 9.19
N ALA A 188 22.54 19.67 8.11
CA ALA A 188 22.98 20.22 6.82
C ALA A 188 21.87 20.98 6.08
N TYR A 189 20.61 20.61 6.28
CA TYR A 189 19.45 21.18 5.58
C TYR A 189 18.39 21.64 6.60
N PRO A 190 18.47 22.87 7.18
CA PRO A 190 17.57 23.34 8.24
C PRO A 190 16.07 23.37 7.88
N ARG A 191 15.73 23.23 6.60
CA ARG A 191 14.35 23.08 6.11
C ARG A 191 13.81 21.65 6.20
N VAL A 192 14.66 20.68 6.52
CA VAL A 192 14.26 19.31 6.83
C VAL A 192 14.06 19.22 8.33
N VAL A 193 12.84 18.96 8.76
CA VAL A 193 12.46 18.94 10.19
C VAL A 193 11.73 17.66 10.54
N ILE A 194 11.91 17.21 11.79
CA ILE A 194 11.15 16.09 12.32
C ILE A 194 9.86 16.62 12.92
N GLY A 195 8.73 16.14 12.39
CA GLY A 195 7.40 16.54 12.80
C GLY A 195 6.93 15.77 14.06
N GLU A 196 6.22 16.46 14.93
CA GLU A 196 5.70 15.93 16.20
C GLU A 196 4.17 15.73 16.21
N GLN A 197 3.46 16.21 15.18
CA GLN A 197 2.00 16.09 15.08
C GLN A 197 1.58 14.71 14.57
N ASP A 198 0.29 14.45 14.65
CA ASP A 198 -0.31 13.24 14.05
C ASP A 198 -0.10 13.22 12.52
N TRP A 199 0.18 12.06 11.98
CA TRP A 199 0.47 11.87 10.56
C TRP A 199 -0.70 12.25 9.63
N LEU A 200 -1.95 12.16 10.11
CA LEU A 200 -3.13 12.59 9.33
C LEU A 200 -3.19 14.11 9.20
N THR A 201 -2.73 14.85 10.21
CA THR A 201 -2.61 16.31 10.15
C THR A 201 -1.63 16.71 9.05
N TYR A 202 -0.43 16.16 9.08
CA TYR A 202 0.56 16.42 8.01
C TYR A 202 0.05 16.00 6.64
N LEU A 203 -0.65 14.87 6.56
CA LEU A 203 -1.23 14.40 5.31
C LEU A 203 -2.32 15.34 4.78
N ALA A 204 -3.15 15.91 5.65
CA ALA A 204 -4.19 16.87 5.27
C ALA A 204 -3.60 18.21 4.78
N GLU A 205 -2.48 18.63 5.35
CA GLU A 205 -1.91 19.96 5.16
C GLU A 205 -0.77 20.02 4.11
N CYS A 206 -0.06 18.93 3.84
CA CYS A 206 1.06 18.94 2.90
C CYS A 206 0.64 19.30 1.47
N ASP A 207 1.59 19.72 0.66
CA ASP A 207 1.38 19.92 -0.78
C ASP A 207 1.37 18.59 -1.52
N TYR A 208 2.29 17.70 -1.15
CA TYR A 208 2.36 16.32 -1.61
C TYR A 208 3.19 15.46 -0.65
N LEU A 209 3.09 14.14 -0.82
CA LEU A 209 3.77 13.16 0.01
C LEU A 209 4.91 12.48 -0.76
N VAL A 210 6.02 12.18 -0.07
CA VAL A 210 7.12 11.37 -0.60
C VAL A 210 7.36 10.17 0.32
N THR A 211 7.44 8.98 -0.25
CA THR A 211 7.72 7.76 0.52
C THR A 211 8.34 6.67 -0.35
N GLN A 212 8.85 5.61 0.24
CA GLN A 212 9.28 4.43 -0.49
C GLN A 212 8.07 3.75 -1.17
N ASN A 213 7.30 3.01 -0.41
CA ASN A 213 6.10 2.30 -0.86
C ASN A 213 5.07 2.16 0.27
N SER A 214 5.00 3.15 1.13
CA SER A 214 4.07 3.15 2.27
C SER A 214 2.63 3.28 1.81
N SER A 215 1.73 2.60 2.52
CA SER A 215 0.28 2.80 2.38
C SER A 215 -0.19 4.22 2.68
N ALA A 216 0.66 5.06 3.29
CA ALA A 216 0.41 6.48 3.44
C ALA A 216 0.18 7.18 2.09
N ALA A 217 0.84 6.72 1.00
CA ALA A 217 0.61 7.26 -0.34
C ALA A 217 -0.77 6.86 -0.91
N LEU A 218 -1.27 5.67 -0.60
CA LEU A 218 -2.66 5.32 -0.92
C LEU A 218 -3.66 6.12 -0.08
N ALA A 219 -3.36 6.33 1.21
CA ALA A 219 -4.15 7.23 2.07
C ALA A 219 -4.18 8.65 1.50
N ALA A 220 -3.03 9.18 1.04
CA ALA A 220 -2.91 10.51 0.44
C ALA A 220 -3.90 10.73 -0.72
N MET A 221 -4.22 9.69 -1.48
CA MET A 221 -5.19 9.79 -2.58
C MET A 221 -6.61 10.11 -2.09
N PHE A 222 -7.00 9.67 -0.88
CA PHE A 222 -8.27 10.05 -0.27
C PHE A 222 -8.29 11.53 0.15
N PHE A 223 -7.13 12.08 0.52
CA PHE A 223 -6.92 13.50 0.80
C PHE A 223 -6.65 14.32 -0.49
N ARG A 224 -6.66 13.68 -1.64
CA ARG A 224 -6.34 14.29 -2.95
C ARG A 224 -4.93 14.89 -2.99
N LYS A 225 -4.00 14.29 -2.25
CA LYS A 225 -2.59 14.64 -2.25
C LYS A 225 -1.84 13.75 -3.23
N PRO A 226 -1.09 14.33 -4.17
CA PRO A 226 -0.22 13.55 -5.02
C PRO A 226 0.96 12.97 -4.23
N SER A 227 1.59 11.93 -4.78
CA SER A 227 2.69 11.26 -4.10
C SER A 227 3.83 10.93 -5.04
N VAL A 228 5.05 11.07 -4.54
CA VAL A 228 6.27 10.53 -5.15
C VAL A 228 6.61 9.21 -4.43
N LEU A 229 6.85 8.16 -5.19
CA LEU A 229 7.23 6.84 -4.71
C LEU A 229 8.67 6.54 -5.10
N PHE A 230 9.44 6.00 -4.15
CA PHE A 230 10.81 5.54 -4.37
C PHE A 230 10.94 4.02 -4.38
N GLY A 231 9.83 3.31 -4.36
CA GLY A 231 9.78 1.85 -4.39
C GLY A 231 8.60 1.33 -5.18
N GLN A 232 8.75 0.10 -5.63
CA GLN A 232 7.72 -0.62 -6.36
C GLN A 232 6.54 -0.99 -5.46
N ILE A 233 5.32 -0.83 -5.97
CA ILE A 233 4.07 -1.11 -5.26
C ILE A 233 2.91 -1.29 -6.26
N ASP A 234 1.79 -1.85 -5.80
CA ASP A 234 0.59 -2.12 -6.58
C ASP A 234 -0.21 -0.87 -7.00
N PHE A 235 -0.13 0.22 -6.24
CA PHE A 235 -0.93 1.45 -6.46
C PHE A 235 -0.14 2.62 -7.09
N HIS A 236 0.84 2.34 -7.95
CA HIS A 236 1.77 3.36 -8.48
C HIS A 236 1.22 4.23 -9.61
N HIS A 237 0.17 3.83 -10.34
CA HIS A 237 -0.27 4.33 -11.65
C HIS A 237 -0.48 5.84 -11.77
N ILE A 238 -0.84 6.52 -10.68
CA ILE A 238 -1.07 7.98 -10.66
C ILE A 238 -0.06 8.72 -9.77
N CYS A 239 0.98 8.03 -9.33
CA CYS A 239 2.10 8.59 -8.57
C CYS A 239 3.27 8.91 -9.50
N GLY A 240 4.15 9.81 -9.07
CA GLY A 240 5.48 9.90 -9.65
C GLY A 240 6.34 8.77 -9.09
N ASN A 241 6.71 7.78 -9.89
CA ASN A 241 7.49 6.64 -9.39
C ASN A 241 8.96 6.75 -9.82
N VAL A 242 9.82 7.06 -8.87
CA VAL A 242 11.27 7.24 -9.11
C VAL A 242 11.93 5.96 -9.61
N TYR A 243 11.45 4.80 -9.17
CA TYR A 243 11.96 3.51 -9.63
C TYR A 243 11.78 3.33 -11.15
N ASP A 244 10.68 3.85 -11.71
CA ASP A 244 10.33 3.66 -13.12
C ASP A 244 10.87 4.78 -14.02
N VAL A 245 10.84 6.04 -13.57
CA VAL A 245 11.10 7.20 -14.44
C VAL A 245 12.24 8.11 -13.95
N GLY A 246 12.86 7.82 -12.81
CA GLY A 246 13.87 8.66 -12.18
C GLY A 246 13.29 9.83 -11.38
N ALA A 247 14.12 10.48 -10.54
CA ALA A 247 13.63 11.47 -9.58
C ALA A 247 13.09 12.74 -10.28
N GLU A 248 13.82 13.33 -11.20
CA GLU A 248 13.42 14.58 -11.89
C GLU A 248 12.03 14.44 -12.53
N GLU A 249 11.83 13.38 -13.30
CA GLU A 249 10.56 13.14 -13.98
C GLU A 249 9.43 12.82 -13.01
N ALA A 250 9.67 12.02 -11.96
CA ALA A 250 8.68 11.68 -10.95
C ALA A 250 8.14 12.93 -10.22
N TYR A 251 9.03 13.83 -9.80
CA TYR A 251 8.65 15.11 -9.18
C TYR A 251 7.94 16.03 -10.15
N ARG A 252 8.39 16.08 -11.40
CA ARG A 252 7.73 16.87 -12.47
C ARG A 252 6.28 16.41 -12.67
N GLN A 253 6.02 15.10 -12.72
CA GLN A 253 4.67 14.52 -12.86
C GLN A 253 3.77 14.90 -11.67
N VAL A 254 4.29 14.84 -10.46
CA VAL A 254 3.55 15.17 -9.24
C VAL A 254 3.19 16.66 -9.22
N LYS A 255 4.14 17.53 -9.53
CA LYS A 255 3.96 18.99 -9.57
C LYS A 255 3.02 19.44 -10.69
N ALA A 256 3.01 18.74 -11.82
CA ALA A 256 2.08 19.03 -12.93
C ALA A 256 0.61 18.86 -12.56
N GLY A 257 0.30 18.03 -11.55
CA GLY A 257 -1.05 17.80 -11.08
C GLY A 257 -1.91 17.01 -12.08
N GLY A 258 -3.23 17.05 -11.88
CA GLY A 258 -4.17 16.41 -12.79
C GLY A 258 -4.53 14.96 -12.46
N GLN A 259 -3.98 14.40 -11.38
CA GLN A 259 -4.25 13.04 -10.93
C GLN A 259 -5.74 12.80 -10.68
N LYS A 260 -6.24 11.68 -11.18
CA LYS A 260 -7.68 11.33 -11.11
C LYS A 260 -7.97 10.46 -9.87
N PHE A 261 -7.67 10.96 -8.68
CA PHE A 261 -7.75 10.23 -7.41
C PHE A 261 -9.05 9.45 -7.20
N LYS A 262 -10.21 10.08 -7.45
CA LYS A 262 -11.52 9.44 -7.21
C LYS A 262 -11.75 8.24 -8.13
N ALA A 263 -11.43 8.42 -9.41
CA ALA A 263 -11.52 7.35 -10.40
C ALA A 263 -10.53 6.23 -10.08
N TYR A 264 -9.30 6.60 -9.74
CA TYR A 264 -8.26 5.64 -9.40
C TYR A 264 -8.61 4.80 -8.16
N LEU A 265 -9.06 5.42 -7.08
CA LEU A 265 -9.43 4.71 -5.85
C LEU A 265 -10.59 3.73 -6.08
N LYS A 266 -11.60 4.11 -6.90
CA LYS A 266 -12.66 3.18 -7.29
C LYS A 266 -12.10 2.04 -8.11
N TRP A 267 -11.34 2.32 -9.16
CA TRP A 267 -10.71 1.32 -10.01
C TRP A 267 -9.82 0.38 -9.21
N PHE A 268 -8.93 0.91 -8.38
CA PHE A 268 -7.98 0.11 -7.62
C PHE A 268 -8.64 -0.75 -6.54
N LEU A 269 -9.50 -0.15 -5.69
CA LEU A 269 -10.08 -0.84 -4.53
C LEU A 269 -11.38 -1.57 -4.86
N GLN A 270 -12.25 -0.99 -5.73
CA GLN A 270 -13.57 -1.55 -5.96
C GLN A 270 -13.60 -2.50 -7.14
N ASP A 271 -12.89 -2.17 -8.22
CA ASP A 271 -13.00 -2.90 -9.48
C ASP A 271 -11.89 -3.95 -9.64
N ASN A 272 -10.75 -3.80 -8.93
CA ASN A 272 -9.60 -4.69 -9.02
C ASN A 272 -9.22 -5.38 -7.70
N THR A 273 -10.16 -5.52 -6.77
CA THR A 273 -9.97 -6.35 -5.56
C THR A 273 -11.22 -7.16 -5.26
N ILE A 274 -11.05 -8.22 -4.49
CA ILE A 274 -12.15 -9.01 -3.92
C ILE A 274 -12.72 -8.21 -2.74
N ASN A 275 -13.94 -7.69 -2.90
CA ASN A 275 -14.60 -6.97 -1.82
C ASN A 275 -15.45 -7.93 -0.97
N ALA A 276 -14.95 -8.33 0.19
CA ALA A 276 -15.64 -9.23 1.13
C ALA A 276 -16.96 -8.67 1.70
N GLY A 277 -17.35 -7.44 1.34
CA GLY A 277 -18.62 -6.82 1.73
C GLY A 277 -19.71 -6.91 0.67
N LYS A 278 -19.42 -7.42 -0.53
CA LYS A 278 -20.36 -7.51 -1.64
C LYS A 278 -21.07 -8.87 -1.70
N ASP A 279 -22.22 -8.90 -2.34
CA ASP A 279 -23.03 -10.13 -2.52
C ASP A 279 -22.40 -11.09 -3.53
N ASP A 280 -21.66 -10.59 -4.52
CA ASP A 280 -20.98 -11.34 -5.56
C ASP A 280 -19.58 -11.86 -5.16
N VAL A 281 -19.21 -11.73 -3.89
CA VAL A 281 -17.86 -12.07 -3.38
C VAL A 281 -17.44 -13.51 -3.65
N HIS A 282 -18.38 -14.46 -3.63
CA HIS A 282 -18.06 -15.87 -3.93
C HIS A 282 -17.62 -16.04 -5.39
N GLN A 283 -18.25 -15.33 -6.32
CA GLN A 283 -17.83 -15.33 -7.72
C GLN A 283 -16.44 -14.68 -7.88
N GLN A 284 -16.21 -13.53 -7.23
CA GLN A 284 -14.90 -12.86 -7.25
C GLN A 284 -13.76 -13.71 -6.68
N ILE A 285 -14.06 -14.65 -5.76
CA ILE A 285 -13.07 -15.60 -5.20
C ILE A 285 -12.77 -16.73 -6.18
N LEU A 286 -13.73 -17.13 -7.00
CA LEU A 286 -13.60 -18.27 -7.92
C LEU A 286 -12.97 -17.89 -9.27
N ASP A 287 -13.11 -16.65 -9.69
CA ASP A 287 -12.48 -16.08 -10.90
C ASP A 287 -10.96 -15.91 -10.72
#